data_86c0bc4da6f96c8278c183f7b15ad42a
#
_entry.id   86c0bc4da6f96c8278c183f7b15ad42a
#
_cell.length_a   1.000
_cell.length_b   1.000
_cell.length_c   1.000
_cell.angle_alpha   90.00
_cell.angle_beta   90.00
_cell.angle_gamma   90.00
#
_symmetry.space_group_name_H-M   'P 1'
#
loop_
_entity.id
_entity.type
_entity.pdbx_description
1 polymer ?
#
loop_
_entity_poly.entity_id
_entity_poly.type
_entity_poly.pdbx_seq_one_letter_code
_entity_poly.pdbx_strand_id
1 'polypeptide(L)'
;NAQIAETDGAVTVTGRAPGTNDVMITAIDERGSTVVRTVDADGDDFAREDIPLEPLAQGPIQLYVVSPGRDGRIGDRTRLPNGNPATVDGLSEYLATDATGDGKQVQDRLLSATTRPNASDDQVVSRTFRLTDAMISITRVGPANQSTAGMTPVSRGERLVIAGKTNRDPDQTALRVELTTAAGTPIVTDTLPKWETDGTYSTAFDTSGISPGTYTFVVSDG
;
A
#
# COMPACT_ATOMS: atom_id res chain seq x y z
N ASN A 1 -0.08 -8.48 -7.58
CA ASN A 1 -0.66 -8.02 -6.32
C ASN A 1 0.36 -7.12 -5.65
N ALA A 2 -0.04 -5.93 -5.23
CA ALA A 2 0.80 -5.04 -4.45
C ALA A 2 1.16 -5.71 -3.11
N GLN A 3 2.40 -5.54 -2.68
CA GLN A 3 2.86 -5.91 -1.34
C GLN A 3 3.11 -4.63 -0.56
N ILE A 4 2.63 -4.57 0.67
CA ILE A 4 2.77 -3.43 1.56
C ILE A 4 3.44 -3.92 2.84
N ALA A 5 4.39 -3.14 3.35
CA ALA A 5 5.06 -3.45 4.60
C ALA A 5 4.17 -3.09 5.80
N GLU A 6 4.01 -4.01 6.75
CA GLU A 6 3.27 -3.77 7.99
C GLU A 6 3.88 -2.60 8.79
N THR A 7 5.21 -2.47 8.76
CA THR A 7 5.93 -1.41 9.45
C THR A 7 5.65 0.00 8.93
N ASP A 8 5.00 0.17 7.77
CA ASP A 8 4.56 1.47 7.28
C ASP A 8 3.37 2.03 8.10
N GLY A 9 2.68 1.15 8.83
CA GLY A 9 1.65 1.51 9.81
C GLY A 9 0.30 1.91 9.21
N ALA A 10 0.26 2.54 8.05
CA ALA A 10 -0.96 2.98 7.37
C ALA A 10 -0.81 2.97 5.85
N VAL A 11 -1.93 3.07 5.15
CA VAL A 11 -1.95 3.20 3.69
C VAL A 11 -2.86 4.35 3.26
N THR A 12 -2.52 4.97 2.13
CA THR A 12 -3.34 5.97 1.47
C THR A 12 -4.25 5.30 0.44
N VAL A 13 -5.52 5.67 0.47
CA VAL A 13 -6.52 5.27 -0.54
C VAL A 13 -7.12 6.50 -1.17
N THR A 14 -6.99 6.61 -2.49
CA THR A 14 -7.55 7.70 -3.28
C THR A 14 -8.48 7.16 -4.37
N GLY A 15 -9.47 7.93 -4.76
CA GLY A 15 -10.38 7.51 -5.82
C GLY A 15 -11.41 8.56 -6.18
N ARG A 16 -12.38 8.14 -7.00
CA ARG A 16 -13.52 8.96 -7.42
C ARG A 16 -14.82 8.28 -7.06
N ALA A 17 -15.75 9.05 -6.54
CA ALA A 17 -17.08 8.62 -6.13
C ALA A 17 -18.14 9.66 -6.56
N PRO A 18 -18.41 9.79 -7.87
CA PRO A 18 -19.31 10.82 -8.39
C PRO A 18 -20.74 10.65 -7.86
N GLY A 19 -21.30 11.76 -7.41
CA GLY A 19 -22.70 11.83 -6.96
C GLY A 19 -22.95 11.39 -5.53
N THR A 20 -21.90 11.20 -4.72
CA THR A 20 -22.02 10.99 -3.26
C THR A 20 -21.24 12.04 -2.50
N ASN A 21 -21.61 12.26 -1.23
CA ASN A 21 -20.89 13.16 -0.33
C ASN A 21 -19.88 12.43 0.56
N ASP A 22 -20.03 11.12 0.70
CA ASP A 22 -19.19 10.30 1.56
C ASP A 22 -19.04 8.87 0.99
N VAL A 23 -17.94 8.24 1.33
CA VAL A 23 -17.63 6.85 1.00
C VAL A 23 -17.14 6.11 2.24
N MET A 24 -17.38 4.82 2.28
CA MET A 24 -16.76 3.94 3.27
C MET A 24 -15.58 3.21 2.64
N ILE A 25 -14.46 3.22 3.33
CA ILE A 25 -13.28 2.40 3.00
C ILE A 25 -13.16 1.34 4.09
N THR A 26 -13.07 0.07 3.70
CA THR A 26 -12.82 -1.02 4.63
C THR A 26 -11.77 -1.98 4.12
N ALA A 27 -10.85 -2.37 4.99
CA ALA A 27 -9.86 -3.41 4.77
C ALA A 27 -10.22 -4.61 5.64
N ILE A 28 -10.21 -5.82 5.07
CA ILE A 28 -10.62 -7.07 5.72
C ILE A 28 -9.53 -8.11 5.49
N ASP A 29 -9.00 -8.69 6.57
CA ASP A 29 -8.07 -9.81 6.50
C ASP A 29 -8.78 -11.17 6.42
N GLU A 30 -8.03 -12.26 6.24
CA GLU A 30 -8.58 -13.63 6.16
C GLU A 30 -9.22 -14.08 7.49
N ARG A 31 -8.82 -13.51 8.62
CA ARG A 31 -9.36 -13.85 9.95
C ARG A 31 -10.65 -13.09 10.28
N GLY A 32 -10.99 -12.07 9.45
CA GLY A 32 -12.15 -11.22 9.64
C GLY A 32 -11.88 -9.97 10.47
N SER A 33 -10.61 -9.68 10.79
CA SER A 33 -10.26 -8.38 11.35
C SER A 33 -10.54 -7.30 10.31
N THR A 34 -11.11 -6.19 10.75
CA THR A 34 -11.54 -5.09 9.87
C THR A 34 -10.99 -3.76 10.32
N VAL A 35 -10.61 -2.96 9.35
CA VAL A 35 -10.42 -1.52 9.51
C VAL A 35 -11.47 -0.82 8.67
N VAL A 36 -12.22 0.08 9.27
CA VAL A 36 -13.29 0.82 8.59
C VAL A 36 -13.07 2.32 8.78
N ARG A 37 -13.22 3.08 7.70
CA ARG A 37 -13.16 4.54 7.69
C ARG A 37 -14.25 5.11 6.81
N THR A 38 -14.91 6.16 7.29
CA THR A 38 -15.76 7.03 6.48
C THR A 38 -14.92 8.21 6.00
N VAL A 39 -15.09 8.60 4.76
CA VAL A 39 -14.33 9.67 4.09
C VAL A 39 -15.29 10.55 3.33
N ASP A 40 -15.21 11.86 3.58
CA ASP A 40 -15.95 12.85 2.80
C ASP A 40 -15.40 12.91 1.36
N ALA A 41 -16.30 13.00 0.38
CA ALA A 41 -15.94 13.26 -1.00
C ALA A 41 -15.98 14.78 -1.26
N ASP A 42 -14.87 15.34 -1.73
CA ASP A 42 -14.80 16.74 -2.17
C ASP A 42 -15.11 16.80 -3.68
N GLY A 43 -16.34 17.16 -4.00
CA GLY A 43 -16.87 17.00 -5.34
C GLY A 43 -17.01 15.52 -5.70
N ASP A 44 -16.22 15.07 -6.69
CA ASP A 44 -16.20 13.66 -7.10
C ASP A 44 -14.99 12.87 -6.53
N ASP A 45 -14.04 13.55 -5.92
CA ASP A 45 -12.77 12.95 -5.50
C ASP A 45 -12.77 12.68 -3.98
N PHE A 46 -12.09 11.63 -3.57
CA PHE A 46 -11.83 11.35 -2.16
C PHE A 46 -10.37 10.90 -1.94
N ALA A 47 -9.84 11.22 -0.77
CA ALA A 47 -8.54 10.74 -0.32
C ALA A 47 -8.56 10.46 1.18
N ARG A 48 -7.97 9.34 1.60
CA ARG A 48 -7.71 9.01 2.99
C ARG A 48 -6.30 8.47 3.15
N GLU A 49 -5.49 9.17 3.92
CA GLU A 49 -4.03 8.94 4.03
C GLU A 49 -3.62 8.10 5.25
N ASP A 50 -4.57 7.74 6.13
CA ASP A 50 -4.25 7.13 7.42
C ASP A 50 -5.11 5.90 7.73
N ILE A 51 -5.29 5.00 6.75
CA ILE A 51 -5.93 3.71 7.00
C ILE A 51 -4.95 2.81 7.72
N PRO A 52 -5.11 2.56 9.04
CA PRO A 52 -4.13 1.83 9.82
C PRO A 52 -4.09 0.36 9.41
N LEU A 53 -2.89 -0.22 9.43
CA LEU A 53 -2.66 -1.64 9.14
C LEU A 53 -2.57 -2.51 10.40
N GLU A 54 -2.26 -1.91 11.56
CA GLU A 54 -2.02 -2.60 12.83
C GLU A 54 -3.10 -3.62 13.23
N PRO A 55 -4.41 -3.35 13.05
CA PRO A 55 -5.44 -4.34 13.40
C PRO A 55 -5.48 -5.56 12.49
N LEU A 56 -4.82 -5.52 11.32
CA LEU A 56 -4.90 -6.56 10.30
C LEU A 56 -3.75 -7.57 10.47
N ALA A 57 -4.06 -8.85 10.28
CA ALA A 57 -3.02 -9.87 10.23
C ALA A 57 -2.28 -9.85 8.89
N GLN A 58 -0.99 -10.20 8.92
CA GLN A 58 -0.22 -10.42 7.70
C GLN A 58 -0.91 -11.46 6.80
N GLY A 59 -0.86 -11.22 5.51
CA GLY A 59 -1.52 -12.06 4.52
C GLY A 59 -2.27 -11.27 3.46
N PRO A 60 -3.18 -11.90 2.72
CA PRO A 60 -4.05 -11.22 1.78
C PRO A 60 -5.06 -10.30 2.50
N ILE A 61 -5.12 -9.07 2.08
CA ILE A 61 -6.08 -8.07 2.56
C ILE A 61 -7.00 -7.69 1.41
N GLN A 62 -8.31 -7.75 1.67
CA GLN A 62 -9.33 -7.26 0.75
C GLN A 62 -9.72 -5.83 1.13
N LEU A 63 -9.42 -4.88 0.27
CA LEU A 63 -9.83 -3.49 0.41
C LEU A 63 -11.11 -3.27 -0.38
N TYR A 64 -12.10 -2.66 0.24
CA TYR A 64 -13.34 -2.24 -0.39
C TYR A 64 -13.53 -0.74 -0.24
N VAL A 65 -14.03 -0.11 -1.29
CA VAL A 65 -14.59 1.24 -1.26
C VAL A 65 -16.05 1.12 -1.62
N VAL A 66 -16.91 1.64 -0.77
CA VAL A 66 -18.38 1.60 -0.92
C VAL A 66 -18.91 3.02 -1.02
N SER A 67 -19.66 3.28 -2.08
CA SER A 67 -20.45 4.49 -2.26
C SER A 67 -21.94 4.15 -2.16
N PRO A 68 -22.76 4.92 -1.41
CA PRO A 68 -24.19 4.67 -1.23
C PRO A 68 -25.05 5.05 -2.45
N GLY A 69 -24.42 5.32 -3.61
CA GLY A 69 -25.16 5.76 -4.77
C GLY A 69 -25.75 7.18 -4.62
N ARG A 70 -26.76 7.50 -5.42
CA ARG A 70 -27.34 8.84 -5.50
C ARG A 70 -28.35 9.15 -4.39
N ASP A 71 -28.98 8.13 -3.84
CA ASP A 71 -29.98 8.31 -2.80
C ASP A 71 -29.36 8.42 -1.38
N GLY A 72 -28.05 8.22 -1.26
CA GLY A 72 -27.32 8.28 0.00
C GLY A 72 -27.65 7.14 0.97
N ARG A 73 -28.22 6.03 0.47
CA ARG A 73 -28.67 4.90 1.27
C ARG A 73 -27.99 3.61 0.86
N ILE A 74 -27.50 2.90 1.83
CA ILE A 74 -26.91 1.58 1.62
C ILE A 74 -28.01 0.54 1.34
N GLY A 75 -27.95 -0.11 0.18
CA GLY A 75 -28.83 -1.19 -0.22
C GLY A 75 -30.29 -0.77 -0.45
N ASP A 76 -30.56 0.49 -0.80
CA ASP A 76 -31.91 1.06 -1.01
C ASP A 76 -32.90 0.76 0.13
N ARG A 77 -32.42 0.77 1.34
CA ARG A 77 -33.23 0.47 2.53
C ARG A 77 -33.09 1.57 3.58
N THR A 78 -33.97 1.55 4.58
CA THR A 78 -33.91 2.52 5.67
C THR A 78 -33.07 2.04 6.85
N ARG A 79 -32.88 0.72 6.97
CA ARG A 79 -32.13 0.10 8.06
C ARG A 79 -31.32 -1.10 7.56
N LEU A 80 -30.15 -1.28 8.14
CA LEU A 80 -29.30 -2.45 7.98
C LEU A 80 -29.83 -3.66 8.77
N PRO A 81 -29.30 -4.90 8.56
CA PRO A 81 -29.77 -6.10 9.26
C PRO A 81 -29.70 -6.03 10.79
N ASN A 82 -28.77 -5.26 11.34
CA ASN A 82 -28.63 -5.05 12.79
C ASN A 82 -29.53 -3.93 13.34
N GLY A 83 -30.32 -3.26 12.48
CA GLY A 83 -31.22 -2.16 12.86
C GLY A 83 -30.61 -0.77 12.76
N ASN A 84 -29.31 -0.62 12.47
CA ASN A 84 -28.67 0.66 12.24
C ASN A 84 -29.25 1.38 11.01
N PRO A 85 -29.18 2.71 10.93
CA PRO A 85 -29.53 3.44 9.71
C PRO A 85 -28.74 2.89 8.52
N ALA A 86 -29.39 2.78 7.36
CA ALA A 86 -28.72 2.33 6.13
C ALA A 86 -27.98 3.51 5.47
N THR A 87 -26.97 4.04 6.14
CA THR A 87 -26.06 5.10 5.72
C THR A 87 -24.63 4.59 5.73
N VAL A 88 -23.68 5.35 5.19
CA VAL A 88 -22.25 5.04 5.25
C VAL A 88 -21.78 4.83 6.69
N ASP A 89 -22.15 5.73 7.60
CA ASP A 89 -21.80 5.61 9.03
C ASP A 89 -22.42 4.38 9.69
N GLY A 90 -23.71 4.12 9.40
CA GLY A 90 -24.37 2.93 9.92
C GLY A 90 -23.77 1.62 9.44
N LEU A 91 -23.31 1.57 8.17
CA LEU A 91 -22.58 0.43 7.62
C LEU A 91 -21.19 0.29 8.25
N SER A 92 -20.51 1.41 8.47
CA SER A 92 -19.20 1.44 9.15
C SER A 92 -19.30 0.86 10.56
N GLU A 93 -20.30 1.29 11.33
CA GLU A 93 -20.57 0.75 12.67
C GLU A 93 -20.95 -0.74 12.63
N TYR A 94 -21.79 -1.14 11.68
CA TYR A 94 -22.18 -2.56 11.51
C TYR A 94 -20.98 -3.46 11.25
N LEU A 95 -20.06 -3.05 10.37
CA LEU A 95 -18.87 -3.83 10.07
C LEU A 95 -17.86 -3.85 11.23
N ALA A 96 -17.76 -2.76 11.97
CA ALA A 96 -16.83 -2.66 13.09
C ALA A 96 -17.28 -3.47 14.33
N THR A 97 -18.59 -3.62 14.54
CA THR A 97 -19.14 -4.19 15.79
C THR A 97 -19.83 -5.52 15.61
N ASP A 98 -20.60 -5.70 14.53
CA ASP A 98 -21.54 -6.82 14.38
C ASP A 98 -21.12 -7.84 13.29
N ALA A 99 -20.23 -7.44 12.39
CA ALA A 99 -19.78 -8.31 11.31
C ALA A 99 -18.68 -9.28 11.80
N THR A 100 -19.03 -10.21 12.67
CA THR A 100 -18.11 -11.23 13.20
C THR A 100 -17.96 -12.44 12.27
N GLY A 101 -16.82 -13.14 12.32
CA GLY A 101 -16.56 -14.35 11.54
C GLY A 101 -15.22 -14.28 10.84
N ASP A 102 -14.96 -15.20 9.91
CA ASP A 102 -13.78 -15.13 9.05
C ASP A 102 -13.93 -14.03 7.97
N GLY A 103 -12.81 -13.71 7.27
CA GLY A 103 -12.81 -12.66 6.27
C GLY A 103 -13.86 -12.82 5.17
N LYS A 104 -14.12 -14.07 4.75
CA LYS A 104 -15.15 -14.35 3.75
C LYS A 104 -16.57 -14.05 4.29
N GLN A 105 -16.85 -14.40 5.53
CA GLN A 105 -18.14 -14.13 6.16
C GLN A 105 -18.38 -12.63 6.31
N VAL A 106 -17.36 -11.86 6.71
CA VAL A 106 -17.44 -10.40 6.79
C VAL A 106 -17.67 -9.78 5.41
N GLN A 107 -16.95 -10.23 4.38
CA GLN A 107 -17.16 -9.80 2.99
C GLN A 107 -18.57 -10.12 2.49
N ASP A 108 -19.08 -11.33 2.76
CA ASP A 108 -20.45 -11.71 2.37
C ASP A 108 -21.52 -10.84 3.04
N ARG A 109 -21.29 -10.41 4.28
CA ARG A 109 -22.17 -9.45 4.97
C ARG A 109 -22.11 -8.06 4.35
N LEU A 110 -20.92 -7.56 4.05
CA LEU A 110 -20.74 -6.30 3.33
C LEU A 110 -21.52 -6.30 2.01
N LEU A 111 -21.28 -7.28 1.15
CA LEU A 111 -21.94 -7.38 -0.15
C LEU A 111 -23.44 -7.61 -0.04
N SER A 112 -23.90 -8.32 1.01
CA SER A 112 -25.32 -8.51 1.27
C SER A 112 -26.01 -7.25 1.77
N ALA A 113 -25.29 -6.37 2.44
CA ALA A 113 -25.80 -5.08 2.88
C ALA A 113 -25.89 -4.07 1.74
N THR A 114 -25.00 -4.15 0.76
CA THR A 114 -24.81 -3.19 -0.34
C THR A 114 -25.42 -3.69 -1.66
N THR A 115 -24.69 -4.40 -2.46
CA THR A 115 -24.98 -4.71 -3.87
C THR A 115 -25.93 -5.88 -4.11
N ARG A 116 -26.17 -6.75 -3.15
CA ARG A 116 -27.10 -7.89 -3.32
C ARG A 116 -28.59 -7.57 -3.21
N PRO A 117 -29.06 -6.50 -2.56
CA PRO A 117 -30.43 -6.08 -2.64
C PRO A 117 -30.84 -5.78 -4.10
N ASN A 118 -32.02 -6.19 -4.50
CA ASN A 118 -32.55 -5.87 -5.81
C ASN A 118 -32.75 -4.35 -5.96
N ALA A 119 -32.24 -3.79 -7.02
CA ALA A 119 -32.33 -2.38 -7.39
C ALA A 119 -31.40 -1.41 -6.59
N SER A 120 -30.42 -1.91 -5.83
CA SER A 120 -29.43 -1.02 -5.20
C SER A 120 -28.57 -0.32 -6.25
N ASP A 121 -28.40 0.99 -6.12
CA ASP A 121 -27.46 1.80 -6.93
C ASP A 121 -26.10 1.99 -6.23
N ASP A 122 -25.86 1.28 -5.12
CA ASP A 122 -24.57 1.26 -4.44
C ASP A 122 -23.46 0.81 -5.37
N GLN A 123 -22.33 1.47 -5.25
CA GLN A 123 -21.11 1.08 -5.94
C GLN A 123 -20.10 0.49 -4.97
N VAL A 124 -19.59 -0.67 -5.30
CA VAL A 124 -18.56 -1.36 -4.51
C VAL A 124 -17.39 -1.68 -5.42
N VAL A 125 -16.23 -1.12 -5.09
CA VAL A 125 -14.96 -1.42 -5.75
C VAL A 125 -14.07 -2.17 -4.79
N SER A 126 -13.40 -3.21 -5.24
CA SER A 126 -12.46 -3.97 -4.43
C SER A 126 -11.07 -4.06 -5.05
N ARG A 127 -10.06 -4.14 -4.19
CA ARG A 127 -8.66 -4.42 -4.53
C ARG A 127 -8.08 -5.36 -3.50
N THR A 128 -7.12 -6.16 -3.92
CA THR A 128 -6.37 -7.04 -3.01
C THR A 128 -4.92 -6.59 -2.96
N PHE A 129 -4.38 -6.48 -1.76
CA PHE A 129 -2.95 -6.36 -1.54
C PHE A 129 -2.49 -7.42 -0.52
N ARG A 130 -1.19 -7.56 -0.36
CA ARG A 130 -0.63 -8.47 0.65
C ARG A 130 0.14 -7.67 1.69
N LEU A 131 -0.24 -7.83 2.95
CA LEU A 131 0.47 -7.28 4.10
C LEU A 131 1.58 -8.25 4.48
N THR A 132 2.83 -7.76 4.53
CA THR A 132 4.03 -8.57 4.78
C THR A 132 5.04 -7.80 5.62
N ASP A 133 6.11 -8.48 6.04
CA ASP A 133 7.28 -7.80 6.58
C ASP A 133 7.89 -6.82 5.58
N ALA A 134 8.63 -5.84 6.08
CA ALA A 134 9.43 -4.94 5.26
C ALA A 134 10.47 -5.73 4.45
N MET A 135 10.57 -5.42 3.16
CA MET A 135 11.49 -6.10 2.27
C MET A 135 12.21 -5.09 1.37
N ILE A 136 13.52 -5.23 1.30
CA ILE A 136 14.38 -4.49 0.38
C ILE A 136 15.26 -5.49 -0.38
N SER A 137 15.36 -5.34 -1.67
CA SER A 137 16.19 -6.20 -2.52
C SER A 137 16.99 -5.39 -3.54
N ILE A 138 18.23 -5.78 -3.81
CA ILE A 138 19.04 -5.24 -4.91
C ILE A 138 18.87 -6.18 -6.10
N THR A 139 18.40 -5.66 -7.21
CA THR A 139 18.16 -6.43 -8.45
C THR A 139 19.23 -6.18 -9.50
N ARG A 140 19.95 -5.04 -9.40
CA ARG A 140 20.98 -4.65 -10.36
C ARG A 140 22.08 -3.83 -9.69
N VAL A 141 23.33 -4.16 -10.04
CA VAL A 141 24.52 -3.34 -9.78
C VAL A 141 25.37 -3.37 -11.04
N GLY A 142 25.68 -2.22 -11.64
CA GLY A 142 26.46 -2.18 -12.87
C GLY A 142 26.60 -0.78 -13.46
N PRO A 143 27.29 -0.64 -14.60
CA PRO A 143 27.47 0.64 -15.25
C PRO A 143 26.13 1.20 -15.76
N ALA A 144 26.02 2.53 -15.79
CA ALA A 144 24.78 3.23 -16.15
C ALA A 144 24.29 2.94 -17.59
N ASN A 145 25.21 2.64 -18.49
CA ASN A 145 24.93 2.34 -19.90
C ASN A 145 24.45 0.90 -20.16
N GLN A 146 24.36 0.05 -19.14
CA GLN A 146 23.85 -1.31 -19.23
C GLN A 146 22.57 -1.45 -18.41
N SER A 147 21.61 -2.20 -18.93
CA SER A 147 20.31 -2.45 -18.25
C SER A 147 20.13 -3.88 -17.77
N THR A 148 21.17 -4.72 -17.87
CA THR A 148 21.12 -6.14 -17.49
C THR A 148 20.96 -6.29 -15.98
N ALA A 149 20.02 -7.15 -15.56
CA ALA A 149 19.87 -7.51 -14.15
C ALA A 149 21.09 -8.27 -13.62
N GLY A 150 21.32 -8.22 -12.32
CA GLY A 150 22.46 -8.84 -11.65
C GLY A 150 23.61 -7.88 -11.40
N MET A 151 24.79 -8.46 -11.13
CA MET A 151 26.01 -7.69 -10.85
C MET A 151 26.96 -7.73 -12.04
N THR A 152 27.34 -6.55 -12.53
CA THR A 152 28.31 -6.38 -13.62
C THR A 152 29.46 -5.52 -13.14
N PRO A 153 30.73 -5.89 -13.42
CA PRO A 153 31.87 -5.06 -13.09
C PRO A 153 31.78 -3.66 -13.72
N VAL A 154 32.24 -2.66 -12.99
CA VAL A 154 32.24 -1.25 -13.40
C VAL A 154 33.67 -0.75 -13.45
N SER A 155 34.07 -0.09 -14.56
CA SER A 155 35.39 0.49 -14.70
C SER A 155 35.48 1.80 -13.91
N ARG A 156 36.67 2.12 -13.44
CA ARG A 156 36.92 3.40 -12.76
C ARG A 156 36.55 4.57 -13.68
N GLY A 157 35.81 5.53 -13.15
CA GLY A 157 35.33 6.71 -13.88
C GLY A 157 33.99 6.48 -14.61
N GLU A 158 33.48 5.25 -14.66
CA GLU A 158 32.10 5.00 -15.10
C GLU A 158 31.13 5.31 -13.97
N ARG A 159 29.91 5.66 -14.36
CA ARG A 159 28.82 5.85 -13.40
C ARG A 159 28.24 4.50 -13.02
N LEU A 160 28.29 4.17 -11.73
CA LEU A 160 27.77 2.94 -11.16
C LEU A 160 26.30 3.15 -10.75
N VAL A 161 25.42 2.29 -11.21
CA VAL A 161 23.99 2.29 -10.86
C VAL A 161 23.68 1.11 -9.98
N ILE A 162 22.90 1.37 -8.93
CA ILE A 162 22.26 0.36 -8.09
C ILE A 162 20.76 0.53 -8.25
N ALA A 163 20.05 -0.57 -8.51
CA ALA A 163 18.62 -0.58 -8.57
C ALA A 163 18.06 -1.80 -7.81
N GLY A 164 16.85 -1.66 -7.30
CA GLY A 164 16.21 -2.70 -6.53
C GLY A 164 14.72 -2.49 -6.38
N LYS A 165 14.13 -3.28 -5.50
CA LYS A 165 12.72 -3.19 -5.13
C LYS A 165 12.54 -3.21 -3.62
N THR A 166 11.54 -2.49 -3.17
CA THR A 166 11.05 -2.49 -1.80
C THR A 166 9.52 -2.51 -1.79
N ASN A 167 8.94 -2.98 -0.70
CA ASN A 167 7.50 -2.85 -0.43
C ASN A 167 7.19 -1.73 0.57
N ARG A 168 8.22 -0.92 0.97
CA ARG A 168 8.06 0.23 1.86
C ARG A 168 7.39 1.39 1.12
N ASP A 169 6.62 2.17 1.88
CA ASP A 169 6.03 3.42 1.39
C ASP A 169 7.08 4.55 1.37
N PRO A 170 7.30 5.22 0.22
CA PRO A 170 8.25 6.33 0.12
C PRO A 170 7.86 7.57 0.95
N ASP A 171 6.60 7.66 1.41
CA ASP A 171 6.14 8.76 2.26
C ASP A 171 6.37 8.48 3.75
N GLN A 172 6.62 7.22 4.14
CA GLN A 172 6.83 6.81 5.52
C GLN A 172 8.31 6.66 5.90
N THR A 173 9.20 6.47 4.93
CA THR A 173 10.63 6.24 5.21
C THR A 173 11.53 6.74 4.07
N ALA A 174 12.84 6.67 4.28
CA ALA A 174 13.86 6.88 3.25
C ALA A 174 14.74 5.65 3.13
N LEU A 175 15.25 5.34 1.93
CA LEU A 175 16.24 4.29 1.74
C LEU A 175 17.64 4.87 1.82
N ARG A 176 18.49 4.24 2.63
CA ARG A 176 19.92 4.54 2.72
C ARG A 176 20.71 3.51 1.91
N VAL A 177 21.51 3.99 0.99
CA VAL A 177 22.38 3.17 0.15
C VAL A 177 23.83 3.46 0.48
N GLU A 178 24.57 2.45 0.88
CA GLU A 178 25.98 2.55 1.24
C GLU A 178 26.84 1.66 0.37
N LEU A 179 27.97 2.21 -0.06
CA LEU A 179 29.10 1.45 -0.63
C LEU A 179 30.16 1.31 0.45
N THR A 180 30.49 0.08 0.81
CA THR A 180 31.46 -0.23 1.87
C THR A 180 32.66 -1.02 1.32
N THR A 181 33.80 -0.87 1.97
CA THR A 181 34.95 -1.76 1.75
C THR A 181 34.64 -3.18 2.26
N ALA A 182 35.49 -4.15 1.94
CA ALA A 182 35.43 -5.50 2.50
C ALA A 182 35.53 -5.53 4.05
N ALA A 183 36.11 -4.49 4.65
CA ALA A 183 36.18 -4.32 6.10
C ALA A 183 34.94 -3.64 6.72
N GLY A 184 33.91 -3.34 5.90
CA GLY A 184 32.69 -2.69 6.36
C GLY A 184 32.79 -1.17 6.53
N THR A 185 33.87 -0.53 6.10
CA THR A 185 34.01 0.93 6.18
C THR A 185 33.23 1.59 5.05
N PRO A 186 32.27 2.49 5.32
CA PRO A 186 31.55 3.23 4.30
C PRO A 186 32.50 4.15 3.52
N ILE A 187 32.37 4.14 2.19
CA ILE A 187 33.10 5.02 1.26
C ILE A 187 32.16 6.08 0.71
N VAL A 188 30.96 5.66 0.34
CA VAL A 188 29.92 6.52 -0.18
C VAL A 188 28.60 6.14 0.50
N THR A 189 27.85 7.14 0.92
CA THR A 189 26.50 6.99 1.44
C THR A 189 25.59 7.94 0.67
N ASP A 190 24.44 7.43 0.24
CA ASP A 190 23.38 8.21 -0.39
C ASP A 190 22.05 7.91 0.31
N THR A 191 21.14 8.87 0.29
CA THR A 191 19.81 8.73 0.84
C THR A 191 18.78 8.99 -0.26
N LEU A 192 17.95 8.02 -0.50
CA LEU A 192 16.84 8.09 -1.44
C LEU A 192 15.56 8.44 -0.65
N PRO A 193 15.11 9.69 -0.71
CA PRO A 193 13.90 10.10 0.02
C PRO A 193 12.62 9.65 -0.68
N LYS A 194 12.71 9.27 -1.96
CA LYS A 194 11.57 8.85 -2.79
C LYS A 194 11.98 7.78 -3.78
N TRP A 195 11.01 6.97 -4.18
CA TRP A 195 11.11 5.96 -5.25
C TRP A 195 9.76 5.79 -5.93
N GLU A 196 9.70 4.94 -6.95
CA GLU A 196 8.49 4.72 -7.74
C GLU A 196 7.41 3.99 -6.92
N THR A 197 6.15 4.24 -7.22
CA THR A 197 5.00 3.65 -6.54
C THR A 197 4.89 2.12 -6.69
N ASP A 198 5.63 1.54 -7.65
CA ASP A 198 5.74 0.09 -7.81
C ASP A 198 6.85 -0.53 -6.93
N GLY A 199 7.45 0.28 -6.07
CA GLY A 199 8.53 -0.10 -5.17
C GLY A 199 9.92 -0.10 -5.82
N THR A 200 10.05 0.27 -7.10
CA THR A 200 11.34 0.29 -7.79
C THR A 200 12.14 1.52 -7.36
N TYR A 201 13.37 1.31 -6.91
CA TYR A 201 14.32 2.37 -6.61
C TYR A 201 15.60 2.26 -7.44
N SER A 202 16.27 3.40 -7.64
CA SER A 202 17.56 3.45 -8.32
C SER A 202 18.36 4.66 -7.89
N THR A 203 19.67 4.48 -7.68
CA THR A 203 20.62 5.57 -7.47
C THR A 203 21.91 5.32 -8.25
N ALA A 204 22.74 6.36 -8.41
CA ALA A 204 23.96 6.29 -9.21
C ALA A 204 25.13 7.05 -8.56
N PHE A 205 26.28 6.40 -8.49
CA PHE A 205 27.53 6.90 -7.90
C PHE A 205 28.60 7.13 -8.94
N ASP A 206 29.41 8.18 -8.75
CA ASP A 206 30.63 8.39 -9.51
C ASP A 206 31.77 7.54 -8.94
N THR A 207 32.43 6.75 -9.78
CA THR A 207 33.54 5.87 -9.38
C THR A 207 34.92 6.47 -9.59
N SER A 208 35.04 7.71 -10.06
CA SER A 208 36.34 8.35 -10.38
C SER A 208 37.27 8.44 -9.16
N GLY A 209 36.72 8.68 -7.97
CA GLY A 209 37.45 8.75 -6.71
C GLY A 209 37.62 7.40 -6.00
N ILE A 210 37.10 6.30 -6.54
CA ILE A 210 37.12 4.98 -5.91
C ILE A 210 38.27 4.15 -6.49
N SER A 211 39.12 3.56 -5.64
CA SER A 211 40.21 2.68 -6.06
C SER A 211 39.64 1.35 -6.60
N PRO A 212 40.32 0.69 -7.55
CA PRO A 212 39.94 -0.65 -7.99
C PRO A 212 39.94 -1.63 -6.80
N GLY A 213 38.89 -2.44 -6.68
CA GLY A 213 38.74 -3.39 -5.57
C GLY A 213 37.37 -4.06 -5.56
N THR A 214 37.13 -4.87 -4.53
CA THR A 214 35.83 -5.47 -4.25
C THR A 214 35.15 -4.68 -3.13
N TYR A 215 33.90 -4.38 -3.35
CA TYR A 215 33.07 -3.56 -2.46
C TYR A 215 31.75 -4.24 -2.20
N THR A 216 31.09 -3.87 -1.10
CA THR A 216 29.76 -4.35 -0.75
C THR A 216 28.77 -3.20 -0.78
N PHE A 217 27.60 -3.45 -1.34
CA PHE A 217 26.46 -2.55 -1.23
C PHE A 217 25.55 -2.99 -0.12
N VAL A 218 25.12 -2.03 0.68
CA VAL A 218 24.09 -2.19 1.70
C VAL A 218 22.98 -1.21 1.40
N VAL A 219 21.74 -1.70 1.36
CA VAL A 219 20.54 -0.86 1.28
C VAL A 219 19.68 -1.16 2.49
N SER A 220 19.31 -0.13 3.21
CA SER A 220 18.47 -0.24 4.41
C SER A 220 17.40 0.84 4.41
N ASP A 221 16.31 0.59 5.10
CA ASP A 221 15.38 1.60 5.55
C ASP A 221 15.95 2.28 6.79
N GLY A 222 15.93 3.59 6.81
CA GLY A 222 16.55 4.41 7.85
C GLY A 222 15.85 4.36 9.18
#